data_8ee5b1b5cec62b39d3c1ebeeeab3f502
#
_entry.id   8ee5b1b5cec62b39d3c1ebeeeab3f502
#
_cell.length_a   1.000
_cell.length_b   1.000
_cell.length_c   1.000
_cell.angle_alpha   90.00
_cell.angle_beta   90.00
_cell.angle_gamma   90.00
#
_symmetry.space_group_name_H-M   'P 1'
#
loop_
_entity.id
_entity.type
_entity.pdbx_description
1 polymer ?
#
loop_
_entity_poly.entity_id
_entity_poly.type
_entity_poly.pdbx_seq_one_letter_code
_entity_poly.pdbx_strand_id
1 'polypeptide(L)'
;MIYVTGDTHGPVPFGYAGVDGVSRRLNMEAFPEQKEMTKDDYVIICGDFGCVWNYDSRYDSTKSAFKDYIALDHGESKEEKNWLDWLDHKPFTTLFCDGNHENYDRLESAYEEVDFHGGKAHRIRDSIYHLERGYVFDIDGATIFVFGGAKSHDISDGIVRPSEFDSEKALKQKLKRMNQLSMSYRIDHISWWERELPSEAEMERGLRELEEHDNTVDFIITHCAPRQVASTAGYYEDNALGEYFDGIAETVDFKRWFCGHYHVNCQLLTKYIMLYEQLVRIW
;
A
#
# COMPACT_ATOMS: atom_id res chain seq x y z
N MET A 1 21.57 3.62 -4.65
CA MET A 1 20.93 4.58 -3.68
C MET A 1 19.51 4.12 -3.39
N ILE A 2 19.03 4.27 -2.15
CA ILE A 2 17.66 3.93 -1.78
C ILE A 2 17.00 5.14 -1.10
N TYR A 3 15.84 5.54 -1.61
CA TYR A 3 14.97 6.55 -1.03
C TYR A 3 13.66 5.91 -0.55
N VAL A 4 13.08 6.44 0.52
CA VAL A 4 11.81 6.00 1.08
C VAL A 4 10.86 7.18 1.19
N THR A 5 9.57 6.97 0.91
CA THR A 5 8.50 7.97 1.06
C THR A 5 7.23 7.31 1.57
N GLY A 6 6.31 8.10 2.13
CA GLY A 6 5.00 7.61 2.54
C GLY A 6 3.99 7.50 1.39
N ASP A 7 2.73 7.44 1.76
CA ASP A 7 1.55 7.28 0.91
C ASP A 7 1.56 8.21 -0.29
N THR A 8 1.42 7.67 -1.49
CA THR A 8 1.35 8.47 -2.72
C THR A 8 -0.06 8.63 -3.26
N HIS A 9 -0.98 7.74 -2.87
CA HIS A 9 -2.37 7.77 -3.32
C HIS A 9 -2.49 8.12 -4.80
N GLY A 10 -1.76 7.45 -5.68
CA GLY A 10 -1.72 7.69 -7.12
C GLY A 10 -3.06 8.18 -7.68
N PRO A 11 -3.43 8.08 -8.91
CA PRO A 11 -4.70 8.59 -9.40
C PRO A 11 -5.89 7.86 -8.77
N VAL A 12 -6.19 8.17 -7.50
CA VAL A 12 -7.35 7.65 -6.79
C VAL A 12 -8.59 8.38 -7.32
N PRO A 13 -9.59 7.67 -7.88
CA PRO A 13 -10.77 8.26 -8.49
C PRO A 13 -11.61 9.11 -7.52
N PHE A 14 -11.41 8.94 -6.25
CA PHE A 14 -12.17 9.61 -5.18
C PHE A 14 -11.41 10.79 -4.57
N GLY A 15 -10.83 11.64 -5.44
CA GLY A 15 -10.53 13.03 -5.17
C GLY A 15 -10.32 13.43 -3.71
N TYR A 16 -9.32 12.88 -3.04
CA TYR A 16 -8.76 13.59 -1.90
C TYR A 16 -8.07 14.85 -2.44
N ALA A 17 -8.83 15.94 -2.50
CA ALA A 17 -8.31 17.23 -2.91
C ALA A 17 -7.18 17.63 -1.97
N GLY A 18 -5.96 17.69 -2.50
CA GLY A 18 -4.77 18.07 -1.74
C GLY A 18 -3.75 16.96 -1.50
N VAL A 19 -4.03 15.73 -1.95
CA VAL A 19 -3.07 14.64 -1.85
C VAL A 19 -1.92 14.84 -2.82
N ASP A 20 -0.71 14.73 -2.32
CA ASP A 20 0.52 14.79 -3.10
C ASP A 20 0.77 13.46 -3.82
N GLY A 21 0.01 13.22 -4.90
CA GLY A 21 0.16 12.03 -5.71
C GLY A 21 1.58 11.87 -6.27
N VAL A 22 1.86 10.69 -6.81
CA VAL A 22 3.17 10.33 -7.38
C VAL A 22 3.77 11.41 -8.30
N SER A 23 2.92 12.11 -9.06
CA SER A 23 3.37 13.15 -9.99
C SER A 23 3.93 14.39 -9.30
N ARG A 24 3.37 14.80 -8.18
CA ARG A 24 3.86 15.96 -7.42
C ARG A 24 5.14 15.63 -6.68
N ARG A 25 5.20 14.45 -6.09
CA ARG A 25 6.33 14.03 -5.26
C ARG A 25 7.54 13.61 -6.07
N LEU A 26 7.33 12.85 -7.15
CA LEU A 26 8.40 12.24 -7.95
C LEU A 26 8.69 13.00 -9.25
N ASN A 27 8.23 14.25 -9.41
CA ASN A 27 8.65 15.06 -10.54
C ASN A 27 10.08 15.59 -10.35
N MET A 28 10.66 16.12 -11.43
CA MET A 28 12.06 16.55 -11.47
C MET A 28 12.34 17.81 -10.60
N GLU A 29 11.32 18.59 -10.28
CA GLU A 29 11.42 19.77 -9.45
C GLU A 29 11.40 19.41 -7.96
N ALA A 30 10.49 18.54 -7.56
CA ALA A 30 10.34 18.09 -6.17
C ALA A 30 11.42 17.08 -5.75
N PHE A 31 11.93 16.30 -6.71
CA PHE A 31 12.95 15.29 -6.49
C PHE A 31 14.07 15.41 -7.53
N PRO A 32 14.92 16.44 -7.44
CA PRO A 32 15.99 16.69 -8.42
C PRO A 32 17.12 15.66 -8.36
N GLU A 33 17.32 14.95 -7.25
CA GLU A 33 18.32 13.90 -7.06
C GLU A 33 18.16 12.76 -8.06
N GLN A 34 16.96 12.53 -8.57
CA GLN A 34 16.70 11.53 -9.60
C GLN A 34 17.49 11.72 -10.90
N LYS A 35 18.12 12.90 -11.12
CA LYS A 35 18.99 13.14 -12.29
C LYS A 35 20.26 12.30 -12.27
N GLU A 36 20.69 11.87 -11.10
CA GLU A 36 21.90 11.07 -10.90
C GLU A 36 21.56 9.58 -10.68
N MET A 37 20.27 9.24 -10.65
CA MET A 37 19.80 7.87 -10.43
C MET A 37 19.75 7.07 -11.74
N THR A 38 19.84 5.75 -11.58
CA THR A 38 19.71 4.74 -12.63
C THR A 38 18.63 3.72 -12.22
N LYS A 39 18.33 2.75 -13.06
CA LYS A 39 17.38 1.67 -12.72
C LYS A 39 17.88 0.75 -11.58
N ASP A 40 19.14 0.86 -11.21
CA ASP A 40 19.72 0.17 -10.05
C ASP A 40 19.57 0.98 -8.75
N ASP A 41 18.93 2.16 -8.81
CA ASP A 41 18.57 2.97 -7.67
C ASP A 41 17.06 2.88 -7.40
N TYR A 42 16.64 2.99 -6.15
CA TYR A 42 15.29 2.62 -5.74
C TYR A 42 14.56 3.76 -5.01
N VAL A 43 13.27 3.86 -5.27
CA VAL A 43 12.33 4.65 -4.46
C VAL A 43 11.29 3.69 -3.90
N ILE A 44 11.21 3.57 -2.56
CA ILE A 44 10.29 2.66 -1.88
C ILE A 44 9.15 3.48 -1.26
N ILE A 45 7.92 3.11 -1.58
CA ILE A 45 6.70 3.74 -1.09
C ILE A 45 6.12 2.88 0.04
N CYS A 46 5.88 3.48 1.20
CA CYS A 46 5.40 2.81 2.40
C CYS A 46 3.88 2.56 2.38
N GLY A 47 3.39 1.91 1.35
CA GLY A 47 1.96 1.60 1.18
C GLY A 47 1.13 2.75 0.60
N ASP A 48 -0.14 2.48 0.38
CA ASP A 48 -1.08 3.39 -0.27
C ASP A 48 -0.50 3.98 -1.55
N PHE A 49 0.06 3.09 -2.39
CA PHE A 49 0.62 3.45 -3.69
C PHE A 49 -0.46 4.07 -4.58
N GLY A 50 -1.65 3.48 -4.61
CA GLY A 50 -2.84 3.99 -5.24
C GLY A 50 -2.84 4.00 -6.77
N CYS A 51 -1.75 3.57 -7.43
CA CYS A 51 -1.71 3.43 -8.88
C CYS A 51 -2.19 2.05 -9.37
N VAL A 52 -2.54 1.15 -8.46
CA VAL A 52 -3.23 -0.13 -8.74
C VAL A 52 -4.55 -0.09 -7.96
N TRP A 53 -5.49 0.72 -8.41
CA TRP A 53 -6.74 0.96 -7.69
C TRP A 53 -7.99 0.68 -8.50
N ASN A 54 -8.02 1.13 -9.76
CA ASN A 54 -9.25 1.10 -10.53
C ASN A 54 -9.68 -0.31 -10.90
N TYR A 55 -10.96 -0.53 -10.83
CA TYR A 55 -11.65 -1.51 -11.64
C TYR A 55 -11.92 -0.91 -13.03
N ASP A 56 -12.06 -1.76 -14.05
CA ASP A 56 -12.18 -1.34 -15.44
C ASP A 56 -13.25 -0.25 -15.62
N SER A 57 -12.84 0.94 -16.07
CA SER A 57 -13.75 2.06 -16.37
C SER A 57 -14.69 1.79 -17.55
N ARG A 58 -14.49 0.68 -18.30
CA ARG A 58 -15.46 0.17 -19.29
C ARG A 58 -16.71 -0.38 -18.62
N TYR A 59 -16.70 -0.48 -17.28
CA TYR A 59 -17.87 -0.81 -16.52
C TYR A 59 -18.90 0.30 -16.67
N ASP A 60 -19.81 0.09 -17.59
CA ASP A 60 -21.01 0.89 -17.72
C ASP A 60 -22.03 0.35 -16.71
N SER A 61 -22.16 1.04 -15.58
CA SER A 61 -23.11 0.70 -14.51
C SER A 61 -24.55 0.59 -14.99
N THR A 62 -24.83 0.98 -16.25
CA THR A 62 -26.16 0.88 -16.87
C THR A 62 -26.37 -0.44 -17.63
N LYS A 63 -25.33 -1.22 -17.89
CA LYS A 63 -25.37 -2.38 -18.81
C LYS A 63 -25.04 -3.72 -18.18
N SER A 64 -24.45 -3.78 -16.98
CA SER A 64 -24.09 -5.05 -16.37
C SER A 64 -25.19 -5.58 -15.46
N ALA A 65 -25.37 -6.88 -15.48
CA ALA A 65 -26.17 -7.57 -14.48
C ALA A 65 -25.47 -7.46 -13.11
N PHE A 66 -26.23 -7.41 -12.03
CA PHE A 66 -25.72 -7.30 -10.66
C PHE A 66 -24.64 -8.35 -10.31
N LYS A 67 -24.75 -9.53 -10.92
CA LYS A 67 -23.74 -10.60 -10.78
C LYS A 67 -22.40 -10.24 -11.42
N ASP A 68 -22.41 -9.41 -12.45
CA ASP A 68 -21.19 -8.95 -13.14
C ASP A 68 -20.49 -7.86 -12.34
N TYR A 69 -21.18 -7.21 -11.41
CA TYR A 69 -20.61 -6.21 -10.48
C TYR A 69 -19.56 -6.82 -9.53
N ILE A 70 -19.71 -8.11 -9.22
CA ILE A 70 -18.80 -8.88 -8.36
C ILE A 70 -17.71 -9.58 -9.18
N ALA A 71 -17.96 -9.82 -10.48
CA ALA A 71 -17.06 -10.51 -11.40
C ALA A 71 -16.33 -9.52 -12.32
N LEU A 72 -16.03 -8.31 -11.83
CA LEU A 72 -15.37 -7.28 -12.63
C LEU A 72 -13.97 -7.73 -13.04
N ASP A 73 -13.74 -7.67 -14.35
CA ASP A 73 -12.40 -7.71 -14.91
C ASP A 73 -11.70 -6.41 -14.51
N HIS A 74 -10.94 -6.48 -13.43
CA HIS A 74 -10.25 -5.35 -12.81
C HIS A 74 -9.06 -4.92 -13.68
N GLY A 75 -9.34 -4.33 -14.84
CA GLY A 75 -8.33 -3.82 -15.75
C GLY A 75 -7.82 -2.41 -15.37
N GLU A 76 -6.70 -2.04 -15.93
CA GLU A 76 -6.15 -0.68 -15.78
C GLU A 76 -7.08 0.35 -16.43
N SER A 77 -7.40 1.43 -15.69
CA SER A 77 -7.98 2.62 -16.31
C SER A 77 -6.94 3.31 -17.19
N LYS A 78 -7.41 4.15 -18.12
CA LYS A 78 -6.52 4.97 -18.96
C LYS A 78 -5.62 5.87 -18.10
N GLU A 79 -6.12 6.35 -16.99
CA GLU A 79 -5.40 7.23 -16.08
C GLU A 79 -4.31 6.47 -15.32
N GLU A 80 -4.64 5.31 -14.76
CA GLU A 80 -3.64 4.43 -14.12
C GLU A 80 -2.53 4.06 -15.09
N LYS A 81 -2.91 3.61 -16.29
CA LYS A 81 -1.92 3.28 -17.32
C LYS A 81 -0.96 4.44 -17.58
N ASN A 82 -1.47 5.66 -17.72
CA ASN A 82 -0.62 6.83 -17.93
C ASN A 82 0.35 7.08 -16.76
N TRP A 83 -0.11 6.91 -15.52
CA TRP A 83 0.74 7.12 -14.34
C TRP A 83 1.76 6.00 -14.14
N LEU A 84 1.36 4.76 -14.36
CA LEU A 84 2.27 3.62 -14.30
C LEU A 84 3.33 3.71 -15.40
N ASP A 85 2.94 4.04 -16.63
CA ASP A 85 3.89 4.24 -17.74
C ASP A 85 4.83 5.43 -17.44
N TRP A 86 4.32 6.52 -16.85
CA TRP A 86 5.15 7.67 -16.44
C TRP A 86 6.17 7.30 -15.35
N LEU A 87 5.78 6.50 -14.35
CA LEU A 87 6.68 6.00 -13.33
C LEU A 87 7.72 5.04 -13.90
N ASP A 88 7.30 4.15 -14.80
CA ASP A 88 8.19 3.18 -15.43
C ASP A 88 9.29 3.85 -16.27
N HIS A 89 9.02 5.06 -16.79
CA HIS A 89 10.01 5.89 -17.49
C HIS A 89 10.93 6.69 -16.57
N LYS A 90 10.76 6.64 -15.25
CA LYS A 90 11.70 7.29 -14.31
C LYS A 90 13.08 6.64 -14.36
N PRO A 91 14.15 7.37 -14.02
CA PRO A 91 15.50 6.80 -14.02
C PRO A 91 15.72 5.74 -12.96
N PHE A 92 14.90 5.67 -11.94
CA PHE A 92 14.97 4.71 -10.82
C PHE A 92 13.92 3.60 -10.94
N THR A 93 14.07 2.56 -10.13
CA THR A 93 13.05 1.53 -9.93
C THR A 93 12.15 1.91 -8.75
N THR A 94 10.83 1.82 -8.95
CA THR A 94 9.82 2.08 -7.91
C THR A 94 9.43 0.77 -7.24
N LEU A 95 9.53 0.74 -5.92
CA LEU A 95 9.08 -0.36 -5.09
C LEU A 95 7.97 0.14 -4.16
N PHE A 96 7.02 -0.71 -3.78
CA PHE A 96 6.03 -0.36 -2.78
C PHE A 96 5.59 -1.59 -2.00
N CYS A 97 5.26 -1.43 -0.73
CA CYS A 97 4.42 -2.38 -0.02
C CYS A 97 2.95 -1.97 -0.19
N ASP A 98 2.03 -2.86 0.08
CA ASP A 98 0.60 -2.55 0.04
C ASP A 98 0.16 -1.76 1.29
N GLY A 99 -0.91 -0.98 1.14
CA GLY A 99 -1.62 -0.28 2.22
C GLY A 99 -3.09 -0.66 2.26
N ASN A 100 -3.93 0.14 2.90
CA ASN A 100 -5.39 -0.06 2.88
C ASN A 100 -6.09 0.59 1.67
N HIS A 101 -5.32 1.28 0.80
CA HIS A 101 -5.77 1.84 -0.47
C HIS A 101 -5.13 1.13 -1.67
N GLU A 102 -5.26 -0.21 -1.73
CA GLU A 102 -4.83 -1.02 -2.85
C GLU A 102 -5.96 -1.91 -3.36
N ASN A 103 -5.97 -2.19 -4.66
CA ASN A 103 -6.86 -3.19 -5.23
C ASN A 103 -6.19 -4.57 -5.16
N TYR A 104 -6.44 -5.29 -4.09
CA TYR A 104 -5.85 -6.59 -3.83
C TYR A 104 -6.23 -7.65 -4.86
N ASP A 105 -7.46 -7.59 -5.41
CA ASP A 105 -7.87 -8.52 -6.47
C ASP A 105 -6.96 -8.39 -7.70
N ARG A 106 -6.53 -7.18 -8.03
CA ARG A 106 -5.61 -6.93 -9.14
C ARG A 106 -4.17 -7.26 -8.79
N LEU A 107 -3.71 -6.91 -7.59
CA LEU A 107 -2.35 -7.25 -7.15
C LEU A 107 -2.10 -8.75 -7.24
N GLU A 108 -3.09 -9.56 -6.85
CA GLU A 108 -2.96 -11.01 -6.82
C GLU A 108 -3.21 -11.69 -8.17
N SER A 109 -4.08 -11.13 -9.02
CA SER A 109 -4.52 -11.84 -10.23
C SER A 109 -3.99 -11.28 -11.55
N ALA A 110 -3.61 -10.00 -11.60
CA ALA A 110 -3.29 -9.32 -12.85
C ALA A 110 -1.78 -9.20 -13.12
N TYR A 111 -0.94 -9.47 -12.14
CA TYR A 111 0.50 -9.27 -12.24
C TYR A 111 1.27 -10.55 -11.93
N GLU A 112 2.38 -10.73 -12.63
CA GLU A 112 3.25 -11.89 -12.46
C GLU A 112 4.02 -11.80 -11.13
N GLU A 113 3.92 -12.85 -10.31
CA GLU A 113 4.82 -13.04 -9.18
C GLU A 113 6.21 -13.43 -9.67
N VAL A 114 7.22 -12.73 -9.19
CA VAL A 114 8.61 -12.95 -9.55
C VAL A 114 9.51 -13.04 -8.31
N ASP A 115 10.63 -13.76 -8.44
CA ASP A 115 11.70 -13.67 -7.45
C ASP A 115 12.41 -12.32 -7.59
N PHE A 116 12.53 -11.58 -6.49
CA PHE A 116 13.10 -10.25 -6.48
C PHE A 116 13.97 -10.04 -5.24
N HIS A 117 15.27 -9.88 -5.42
CA HIS A 117 16.22 -9.55 -4.34
C HIS A 117 16.09 -10.37 -3.04
N GLY A 118 15.85 -11.66 -3.13
CA GLY A 118 15.70 -12.56 -1.98
C GLY A 118 14.26 -12.83 -1.54
N GLY A 119 13.32 -11.99 -1.93
CA GLY A 119 11.89 -12.16 -1.64
C GLY A 119 11.04 -12.39 -2.89
N LYS A 120 9.72 -12.25 -2.73
CA LYS A 120 8.73 -12.29 -3.81
C LYS A 120 8.13 -10.92 -4.05
N ALA A 121 7.86 -10.62 -5.33
CA ALA A 121 7.22 -9.36 -5.72
C ALA A 121 6.29 -9.57 -6.91
N HIS A 122 5.24 -8.75 -7.02
CA HIS A 122 4.46 -8.65 -8.25
C HIS A 122 5.07 -7.62 -9.18
N ARG A 123 5.36 -8.02 -10.42
CA ARG A 123 5.89 -7.11 -11.45
C ARG A 123 4.76 -6.34 -12.11
N ILE A 124 4.60 -5.07 -11.73
CA ILE A 124 3.57 -4.17 -12.28
C ILE A 124 4.01 -3.61 -13.65
N ARG A 125 5.29 -3.24 -13.76
CA ARG A 125 5.99 -2.77 -14.96
C ARG A 125 7.43 -3.27 -14.91
N ASP A 126 8.22 -2.96 -15.93
CA ASP A 126 9.64 -3.36 -15.99
C ASP A 126 10.46 -2.79 -14.82
N SER A 127 10.06 -1.63 -14.29
CA SER A 127 10.70 -0.98 -13.13
C SER A 127 9.73 -0.54 -12.04
N ILE A 128 8.61 -1.25 -11.87
CA ILE A 128 7.67 -1.04 -10.77
C ILE A 128 7.30 -2.39 -10.17
N TYR A 129 7.57 -2.57 -8.85
CA TYR A 129 7.32 -3.82 -8.17
C TYR A 129 6.55 -3.60 -6.87
N HIS A 130 5.52 -4.41 -6.66
CA HIS A 130 4.88 -4.58 -5.36
C HIS A 130 5.63 -5.65 -4.58
N LEU A 131 6.25 -5.26 -3.47
CA LEU A 131 6.97 -6.17 -2.58
C LEU A 131 5.97 -6.92 -1.71
N GLU A 132 5.98 -8.25 -1.76
CA GLU A 132 5.07 -9.04 -0.94
C GLU A 132 5.42 -8.98 0.54
N ARG A 133 4.41 -9.12 1.37
CA ARG A 133 4.53 -9.10 2.83
C ARG A 133 5.40 -10.21 3.37
N GLY A 134 6.19 -9.90 4.40
CA GLY A 134 6.90 -10.88 5.20
C GLY A 134 8.15 -11.45 4.56
N TYR A 135 8.77 -10.74 3.63
CA TYR A 135 10.07 -11.08 3.07
C TYR A 135 11.15 -10.09 3.50
N VAL A 136 12.38 -10.57 3.55
CA VAL A 136 13.59 -9.74 3.65
C VAL A 136 14.21 -9.63 2.27
N PHE A 137 14.38 -8.39 1.80
CA PHE A 137 14.98 -8.07 0.51
C PHE A 137 16.40 -7.55 0.69
N ASP A 138 17.35 -8.05 -0.10
CA ASP A 138 18.73 -7.51 -0.19
C ASP A 138 18.79 -6.52 -1.36
N ILE A 139 18.61 -5.25 -1.07
CA ILE A 139 18.57 -4.19 -2.08
C ILE A 139 19.81 -3.32 -1.94
N ASP A 140 20.67 -3.34 -2.96
CA ASP A 140 21.93 -2.56 -2.98
C ASP A 140 22.83 -2.84 -1.74
N GLY A 141 22.76 -4.08 -1.19
CA GLY A 141 23.49 -4.51 -0.01
C GLY A 141 22.87 -4.09 1.32
N ALA A 142 21.69 -3.49 1.32
CA ALA A 142 20.88 -3.25 2.52
C ALA A 142 19.83 -4.34 2.68
N THR A 143 19.71 -4.91 3.88
CA THR A 143 18.67 -5.87 4.22
C THR A 143 17.43 -5.14 4.71
N ILE A 144 16.31 -5.34 4.01
CA ILE A 144 15.05 -4.61 4.25
C ILE A 144 13.91 -5.59 4.46
N PHE A 145 13.37 -5.67 5.67
CA PHE A 145 12.13 -6.40 5.93
C PHE A 145 10.93 -5.56 5.50
N VAL A 146 10.05 -6.14 4.68
CA VAL A 146 8.87 -5.45 4.15
C VAL A 146 7.60 -6.16 4.59
N PHE A 147 6.63 -5.38 5.10
CA PHE A 147 5.33 -5.91 5.49
C PHE A 147 4.24 -4.85 5.36
N GLY A 148 3.41 -4.96 4.34
CA GLY A 148 2.33 -4.02 4.07
C GLY A 148 1.06 -4.24 4.90
N GLY A 149 0.01 -3.53 4.54
CA GLY A 149 -1.30 -3.60 5.16
C GLY A 149 -1.53 -2.59 6.28
N ALA A 150 -2.78 -2.19 6.43
CA ALA A 150 -3.31 -1.45 7.57
C ALA A 150 -4.84 -1.61 7.61
N LYS A 151 -5.42 -1.45 8.78
CA LYS A 151 -6.87 -1.43 8.94
C LYS A 151 -7.44 -0.09 8.50
N SER A 152 -8.43 -0.10 7.61
CA SER A 152 -9.21 1.10 7.28
C SER A 152 -9.94 1.64 8.51
N HIS A 153 -9.84 2.95 8.74
CA HIS A 153 -10.48 3.64 9.88
C HIS A 153 -11.77 4.37 9.51
N ASP A 154 -12.07 4.54 8.22
CA ASP A 154 -13.27 5.20 7.70
C ASP A 154 -14.42 4.21 7.40
N ILE A 155 -14.53 3.17 8.22
CA ILE A 155 -15.51 2.08 8.12
C ILE A 155 -16.38 1.94 9.38
N SER A 156 -16.55 3.01 10.15
CA SER A 156 -17.32 2.96 11.39
C SER A 156 -18.80 2.56 11.19
N ASP A 157 -19.36 2.82 10.02
CA ASP A 157 -20.72 2.43 9.63
C ASP A 157 -20.75 1.12 8.81
N GLY A 158 -19.62 0.43 8.71
CA GLY A 158 -19.48 -0.92 8.19
C GLY A 158 -19.02 -1.03 6.74
N ILE A 159 -18.96 -2.28 6.29
CA ILE A 159 -18.63 -2.65 4.91
C ILE A 159 -19.91 -3.06 4.20
N VAL A 160 -20.17 -2.45 3.07
CA VAL A 160 -21.29 -2.81 2.20
C VAL A 160 -20.84 -3.92 1.25
N ARG A 161 -21.44 -5.10 1.37
CA ARG A 161 -21.15 -6.23 0.49
C ARG A 161 -22.20 -6.30 -0.61
N PRO A 162 -21.83 -6.07 -1.90
CA PRO A 162 -22.76 -6.13 -3.01
C PRO A 162 -23.50 -7.48 -3.12
N SER A 163 -22.82 -8.58 -2.72
CA SER A 163 -23.39 -9.93 -2.72
C SER A 163 -24.59 -10.14 -1.77
N GLU A 164 -24.79 -9.27 -0.80
CA GLU A 164 -25.90 -9.34 0.16
C GLU A 164 -27.20 -8.73 -0.37
N PHE A 165 -27.18 -8.16 -1.59
CA PHE A 165 -28.34 -7.49 -2.18
C PHE A 165 -28.95 -8.30 -3.32
N ASP A 166 -30.28 -8.40 -3.34
CA ASP A 166 -31.04 -9.11 -4.38
C ASP A 166 -31.03 -8.40 -5.75
N SER A 167 -30.64 -7.12 -5.78
CA SER A 167 -30.59 -6.35 -7.02
C SER A 167 -29.69 -5.11 -6.90
N GLU A 168 -29.16 -4.67 -8.03
CA GLU A 168 -28.39 -3.42 -8.15
C GLU A 168 -29.21 -2.19 -7.67
N LYS A 169 -30.52 -2.21 -7.92
CA LYS A 169 -31.40 -1.12 -7.46
C LYS A 169 -31.42 -1.03 -5.93
N ALA A 170 -31.47 -2.16 -5.23
CA ALA A 170 -31.47 -2.21 -3.77
C ALA A 170 -30.11 -1.73 -3.22
N LEU A 171 -28.99 -2.16 -3.82
CA LEU A 171 -27.65 -1.66 -3.48
C LEU A 171 -27.55 -0.14 -3.67
N LYS A 172 -27.90 0.38 -4.85
CA LYS A 172 -27.87 1.81 -5.14
C LYS A 172 -28.71 2.65 -4.17
N GLN A 173 -29.88 2.14 -3.77
CA GLN A 173 -30.74 2.80 -2.76
C GLN A 173 -30.05 2.82 -1.38
N LYS A 174 -29.42 1.71 -0.98
CA LYS A 174 -28.64 1.65 0.28
C LYS A 174 -27.51 2.66 0.27
N LEU A 175 -26.65 2.65 -0.78
CA LEU A 175 -25.53 3.57 -0.90
C LEU A 175 -25.98 5.03 -0.91
N LYS A 176 -27.05 5.35 -1.67
CA LYS A 176 -27.64 6.70 -1.67
C LYS A 176 -28.06 7.15 -0.28
N ARG A 177 -28.69 6.25 0.50
CA ARG A 177 -29.11 6.57 1.87
C ARG A 177 -27.90 6.81 2.79
N MET A 178 -26.88 5.94 2.71
CA MET A 178 -25.66 6.09 3.50
C MET A 178 -24.96 7.42 3.20
N ASN A 179 -24.83 7.78 1.91
CA ASN A 179 -24.27 9.06 1.49
C ASN A 179 -25.09 10.28 2.01
N GLN A 180 -26.41 10.19 1.97
CA GLN A 180 -27.29 11.25 2.50
C GLN A 180 -27.13 11.45 4.01
N LEU A 181 -26.75 10.40 4.73
CA LEU A 181 -26.51 10.43 6.16
C LEU A 181 -25.03 10.69 6.52
N SER A 182 -24.19 10.94 5.52
CA SER A 182 -22.72 11.13 5.69
C SER A 182 -22.07 10.00 6.49
N MET A 183 -22.51 8.77 6.24
CA MET A 183 -21.97 7.59 6.89
C MET A 183 -20.57 7.25 6.38
N SER A 184 -19.70 6.78 7.27
CA SER A 184 -18.35 6.30 6.96
C SER A 184 -18.39 4.81 6.65
N TYR A 185 -18.39 4.46 5.38
CA TYR A 185 -18.45 3.07 4.90
C TYR A 185 -17.58 2.87 3.67
N ARG A 186 -17.18 1.64 3.43
CA ARG A 186 -16.53 1.21 2.18
C ARG A 186 -17.32 0.06 1.53
N ILE A 187 -16.99 -0.26 0.30
CA ILE A 187 -17.67 -1.30 -0.50
C ILE A 187 -16.69 -2.42 -0.76
N ASP A 188 -17.09 -3.63 -0.39
CA ASP A 188 -16.32 -4.85 -0.56
C ASP A 188 -15.93 -5.09 -2.03
N HIS A 189 -14.66 -5.43 -2.28
CA HIS A 189 -14.05 -5.60 -3.60
C HIS A 189 -14.11 -4.37 -4.54
N ILE A 190 -14.36 -3.17 -4.01
CA ILE A 190 -14.39 -1.91 -4.78
C ILE A 190 -13.56 -0.82 -4.11
N SER A 191 -13.74 -0.64 -2.82
CA SER A 191 -13.00 0.35 -2.02
C SER A 191 -12.52 -0.21 -0.69
N TRP A 192 -12.71 -1.48 -0.47
CA TRP A 192 -12.24 -2.23 0.68
C TRP A 192 -12.06 -3.70 0.32
N TRP A 193 -11.02 -4.32 0.89
CA TRP A 193 -10.72 -5.74 0.77
C TRP A 193 -10.34 -6.27 2.16
N GLU A 194 -10.81 -7.46 2.51
CA GLU A 194 -10.42 -8.13 3.75
C GLU A 194 -8.90 -8.31 3.85
N ARG A 195 -8.25 -8.41 2.68
CA ARG A 195 -6.81 -8.52 2.50
C ARG A 195 -6.01 -7.27 2.90
N GLU A 196 -6.66 -6.14 3.22
CA GLU A 196 -5.95 -4.99 3.83
C GLU A 196 -5.27 -5.38 5.14
N LEU A 197 -5.78 -6.41 5.83
CA LEU A 197 -5.11 -7.07 6.94
C LEU A 197 -4.46 -8.38 6.47
N PRO A 198 -3.29 -8.73 7.03
CA PRO A 198 -2.58 -9.94 6.64
C PRO A 198 -3.27 -11.20 7.14
N SER A 199 -3.02 -12.29 6.42
CA SER A 199 -3.33 -13.65 6.89
C SER A 199 -2.32 -14.11 7.96
N GLU A 200 -2.70 -15.11 8.76
CA GLU A 200 -1.79 -15.76 9.71
C GLU A 200 -0.55 -16.32 8.98
N ALA A 201 -0.74 -16.90 7.79
CA ALA A 201 0.35 -17.47 7.01
C ALA A 201 1.40 -16.41 6.56
N GLU A 202 0.97 -15.18 6.24
CA GLU A 202 1.87 -14.08 5.92
C GLU A 202 2.65 -13.62 7.17
N MET A 203 1.98 -13.53 8.32
CA MET A 203 2.62 -13.17 9.59
C MET A 203 3.64 -14.25 10.01
N GLU A 204 3.29 -15.53 9.91
CA GLU A 204 4.22 -16.64 10.19
C GLU A 204 5.41 -16.65 9.21
N ARG A 205 5.19 -16.36 7.93
CA ARG A 205 6.28 -16.21 6.95
C ARG A 205 7.23 -15.11 7.38
N GLY A 206 6.72 -13.94 7.76
CA GLY A 206 7.56 -12.83 8.18
C GLY A 206 8.42 -13.15 9.40
N LEU A 207 7.90 -13.90 10.37
CA LEU A 207 8.70 -14.34 11.53
C LEU A 207 9.79 -15.32 11.12
N ARG A 208 9.51 -16.28 10.22
CA ARG A 208 10.53 -17.22 9.72
C ARG A 208 11.62 -16.49 8.92
N GLU A 209 11.25 -15.57 8.04
CA GLU A 209 12.22 -14.78 7.27
C GLU A 209 13.14 -13.96 8.18
N LEU A 210 12.60 -13.36 9.22
CA LEU A 210 13.39 -12.62 10.20
C LEU A 210 14.31 -13.57 11.00
N GLU A 211 13.82 -14.76 11.39
CA GLU A 211 14.62 -15.77 12.08
C GLU A 211 15.77 -16.28 11.19
N GLU A 212 15.53 -16.50 9.89
CA GLU A 212 16.56 -16.89 8.90
C GLU A 212 17.64 -15.81 8.72
N HIS A 213 17.33 -14.55 9.07
CA HIS A 213 18.26 -13.42 9.09
C HIS A 213 18.77 -13.09 10.52
N ASP A 214 18.80 -14.08 11.43
CA ASP A 214 19.23 -13.90 12.82
C ASP A 214 18.52 -12.76 13.56
N ASN A 215 17.26 -12.48 13.22
CA ASN A 215 16.46 -11.34 13.70
C ASN A 215 17.19 -10.00 13.59
N THR A 216 17.94 -9.78 12.51
CA THR A 216 18.70 -8.55 12.28
C THR A 216 18.55 -8.10 10.84
N VAL A 217 18.06 -6.87 10.65
CA VAL A 217 17.93 -6.22 9.34
C VAL A 217 18.37 -4.76 9.43
N ASP A 218 18.75 -4.17 8.30
CA ASP A 218 19.09 -2.74 8.28
C ASP A 218 17.85 -1.86 8.48
N PHE A 219 16.79 -2.18 7.76
CA PHE A 219 15.56 -1.39 7.76
C PHE A 219 14.32 -2.26 7.81
N ILE A 220 13.27 -1.71 8.39
CA ILE A 220 11.91 -2.25 8.32
C ILE A 220 11.03 -1.23 7.60
N ILE A 221 10.26 -1.69 6.62
CA ILE A 221 9.31 -0.88 5.86
C ILE A 221 7.94 -1.50 5.97
N THR A 222 6.99 -0.75 6.54
CA THR A 222 5.60 -1.17 6.70
C THR A 222 4.65 -0.06 6.24
N HIS A 223 3.36 -0.36 6.11
CA HIS A 223 2.40 0.72 5.90
C HIS A 223 2.00 1.37 7.22
N CYS A 224 1.51 0.63 8.22
CA CYS A 224 1.27 1.17 9.55
C CYS A 224 2.43 0.87 10.52
N ALA A 225 2.47 1.59 11.64
CA ALA A 225 3.48 1.43 12.69
C ALA A 225 3.09 0.33 13.69
N PRO A 226 4.03 -0.17 14.51
CA PRO A 226 3.71 -0.93 15.71
C PRO A 226 2.70 -0.19 16.58
N ARG A 227 1.75 -0.91 17.19
CA ARG A 227 0.67 -0.32 18.01
C ARG A 227 1.18 0.60 19.11
N GLN A 228 2.23 0.16 19.83
CA GLN A 228 2.81 0.96 20.91
C GLN A 228 3.45 2.25 20.39
N VAL A 229 4.10 2.19 19.23
CA VAL A 229 4.71 3.37 18.60
C VAL A 229 3.63 4.34 18.09
N ALA A 230 2.61 3.85 17.38
CA ALA A 230 1.49 4.66 16.92
C ALA A 230 0.79 5.39 18.07
N SER A 231 0.62 4.70 19.21
CA SER A 231 -0.02 5.28 20.40
C SER A 231 0.73 6.48 20.98
N THR A 232 2.05 6.54 20.84
CA THR A 232 2.85 7.70 21.29
C THR A 232 2.56 8.98 20.50
N ALA A 233 2.06 8.82 19.27
CA ALA A 233 1.63 9.93 18.40
C ALA A 233 0.10 10.15 18.45
N GLY A 234 -0.62 9.41 19.29
CA GLY A 234 -2.08 9.54 19.45
C GLY A 234 -2.92 8.74 18.46
N TYR A 235 -2.29 7.81 17.70
CA TYR A 235 -2.97 6.89 16.80
C TYR A 235 -3.25 5.55 17.49
N TYR A 236 -4.32 4.87 17.08
CA TYR A 236 -4.74 3.61 17.69
C TYR A 236 -4.81 2.50 16.65
N GLU A 237 -3.86 1.57 16.70
CA GLU A 237 -3.78 0.37 15.89
C GLU A 237 -4.25 -0.86 16.71
N ASP A 238 -5.54 -0.86 17.08
CA ASP A 238 -6.13 -1.97 17.84
C ASP A 238 -6.55 -3.11 16.90
N ASN A 239 -5.55 -3.84 16.40
CA ASN A 239 -5.73 -4.98 15.50
C ASN A 239 -4.53 -5.94 15.59
N ALA A 240 -4.69 -7.16 15.05
CA ALA A 240 -3.67 -8.21 15.09
C ALA A 240 -2.35 -7.79 14.41
N LEU A 241 -2.40 -6.95 13.36
CA LEU A 241 -1.22 -6.46 12.67
C LEU A 241 -0.38 -5.54 13.56
N GLY A 242 -1.04 -4.62 14.30
CA GLY A 242 -0.36 -3.74 15.26
C GLY A 242 0.32 -4.52 16.40
N GLU A 243 -0.31 -5.61 16.86
CA GLU A 243 0.29 -6.52 17.86
C GLU A 243 1.46 -7.32 17.28
N TYR A 244 1.33 -7.80 16.06
CA TYR A 244 2.40 -8.48 15.34
C TYR A 244 3.64 -7.59 15.20
N PHE A 245 3.46 -6.33 14.84
CA PHE A 245 4.56 -5.38 14.75
C PHE A 245 5.16 -5.02 16.12
N ASP A 246 4.37 -4.99 17.19
CA ASP A 246 4.91 -4.83 18.56
C ASP A 246 5.90 -5.98 18.87
N GLY A 247 5.54 -7.24 18.53
CA GLY A 247 6.41 -8.39 18.71
C GLY A 247 7.71 -8.32 17.91
N ILE A 248 7.65 -7.88 16.65
CA ILE A 248 8.84 -7.66 15.81
C ILE A 248 9.72 -6.54 16.41
N ALA A 249 9.11 -5.44 16.87
CA ALA A 249 9.84 -4.32 17.46
C ALA A 249 10.62 -4.70 18.74
N GLU A 250 10.15 -5.73 19.48
CA GLU A 250 10.81 -6.25 20.67
C GLU A 250 11.92 -7.25 20.39
N THR A 251 11.84 -7.98 19.26
CA THR A 251 12.70 -9.14 19.02
C THR A 251 13.75 -8.94 17.91
N VAL A 252 13.53 -7.96 17.02
CA VAL A 252 14.38 -7.71 15.84
C VAL A 252 15.30 -6.51 16.07
N ASP A 253 16.59 -6.67 15.77
CA ASP A 253 17.51 -5.52 15.70
C ASP A 253 17.47 -4.85 14.33
N PHE A 254 17.26 -3.53 14.31
CA PHE A 254 17.18 -2.74 13.09
C PHE A 254 17.68 -1.30 13.31
N LYS A 255 18.14 -0.67 12.25
CA LYS A 255 18.62 0.73 12.28
C LYS A 255 17.47 1.73 12.30
N ARG A 256 16.47 1.54 11.41
CA ARG A 256 15.30 2.41 11.27
C ARG A 256 14.08 1.60 10.82
N TRP A 257 12.91 2.07 11.25
CA TRP A 257 11.60 1.58 10.81
C TRP A 257 10.84 2.72 10.14
N PHE A 258 10.47 2.54 8.88
CA PHE A 258 9.72 3.53 8.10
C PHE A 258 8.29 3.05 7.90
N CYS A 259 7.32 3.96 8.03
CA CYS A 259 5.92 3.67 7.74
C CYS A 259 5.19 4.89 7.19
N GLY A 260 4.05 4.65 6.53
CA GLY A 260 3.12 5.64 6.01
C GLY A 260 1.86 5.78 6.86
N HIS A 261 0.68 5.68 6.23
CA HIS A 261 -0.66 5.58 6.81
C HIS A 261 -1.19 6.82 7.56
N TYR A 262 -0.35 7.47 8.34
CA TYR A 262 -0.78 8.54 9.26
C TYR A 262 -0.74 9.93 8.64
N HIS A 263 -0.27 10.07 7.39
CA HIS A 263 -0.15 11.34 6.67
C HIS A 263 0.60 12.43 7.45
N VAL A 264 1.66 12.03 8.15
CA VAL A 264 2.53 12.93 8.91
C VAL A 264 3.99 12.61 8.65
N ASN A 265 4.85 13.62 8.75
CA ASN A 265 6.29 13.45 8.74
C ASN A 265 6.80 13.67 10.16
N CYS A 266 7.13 12.59 10.86
CA CYS A 266 7.71 12.71 12.20
C CYS A 266 8.61 11.53 12.54
N GLN A 267 9.55 11.76 13.44
CA GLN A 267 10.39 10.73 14.03
C GLN A 267 9.93 10.45 15.47
N LEU A 268 9.71 9.18 15.78
CA LEU A 268 9.30 8.72 17.09
C LEU A 268 10.35 7.78 17.67
N LEU A 269 10.56 7.85 19.00
CA LEU A 269 11.42 6.94 19.75
C LEU A 269 12.80 6.68 19.10
N THR A 270 13.37 7.67 18.42
CA THR A 270 14.67 7.67 17.73
C THR A 270 14.80 6.76 16.49
N LYS A 271 14.13 5.62 16.42
CA LYS A 271 14.26 4.62 15.35
C LYS A 271 13.08 4.60 14.36
N TYR A 272 11.90 5.10 14.73
CA TYR A 272 10.69 5.03 13.91
C TYR A 272 10.44 6.34 13.18
N ILE A 273 10.14 6.26 11.90
CA ILE A 273 9.94 7.41 11.03
C ILE A 273 8.62 7.22 10.29
N MET A 274 7.63 8.04 10.66
CA MET A 274 6.39 8.16 9.90
C MET A 274 6.62 9.12 8.75
N LEU A 275 6.27 8.71 7.54
CA LEU A 275 6.45 9.46 6.32
C LEU A 275 5.12 9.76 5.65
N TYR A 276 5.04 10.93 5.08
CA TYR A 276 3.99 11.29 4.13
C TYR A 276 4.64 11.78 2.82
N GLU A 277 4.77 13.09 2.60
CA GLU A 277 5.30 13.62 1.35
C GLU A 277 6.83 13.70 1.27
N GLN A 278 7.52 13.49 2.38
CA GLN A 278 8.99 13.54 2.38
C GLN A 278 9.60 12.34 1.64
N LEU A 279 10.66 12.63 0.89
CA LEU A 279 11.58 11.62 0.34
C LEU A 279 12.85 11.61 1.21
N VAL A 280 13.16 10.47 1.81
CA VAL A 280 14.29 10.31 2.71
C VAL A 280 15.29 9.34 2.09
N ARG A 281 16.52 9.76 1.87
CA ARG A 281 17.59 8.85 1.47
C ARG A 281 18.01 8.01 2.67
N ILE A 282 18.03 6.71 2.51
CA ILE A 282 18.36 5.75 3.57
C ILE A 282 19.65 4.96 3.30
N TRP A 283 20.06 4.88 2.01
CA TRP A 283 21.24 4.12 1.58
C TRP A 283 21.99 4.77 0.42
#